data_03d63e1d16768cc2bf736eb1a064b618
#
_entry.id   03d63e1d16768cc2bf736eb1a064b618
#
_cell.length_a   1.000
_cell.length_b   1.000
_cell.length_c   1.000
_cell.angle_alpha   90.00
_cell.angle_beta   90.00
_cell.angle_gamma   90.00
#
_symmetry.space_group_name_H-M   'P 1'
#
loop_
_entity.id
_entity.type
_entity.pdbx_description
1 polymer ?
#
loop_
_entity_poly.entity_id
_entity_poly.type
_entity_poly.pdbx_seq_one_letter_code
_entity_poly.pdbx_strand_id
1 'polypeptide(L)'
;MISTGKYRLFRRKCLVCLSKCFVIFVFGMKKLTSLLAALAVLAIGGLLGWNWLQDNKLPNFRQSAEIYVYPDATADDVLEEIAGKAQVRNRASLERCFKAKQVAQYLTPGHYTVSPGDASVYVARMLNNGWQTPVRLSLTGNLRVKSNIAAKIASQLLLDSATVHQALNDDKLLAEYGFTSRNVFSLLTPDTFDIYWTASMSDLYAKQKAAWDAYWTEERDAQAKHLRLSRQQVSVLASIVTAESNNEAEMPKIAGVYLNRLKIGMPLQADPTVAFCFDYQLNRILLKHLEVDSAYNTYKHTGLPPGPICVPTRAALEAVLNPDFGGTWGAGNLYFCANPDFSGTHVFAKTLSEHNRNAQAFQAELNRRSRK
;
A
#
# COMPACT_ATOMS: atom_id res chain seq x y z
N MET A 1 115.45 18.72 -10.19
CA MET A 1 114.35 18.19 -11.04
C MET A 1 113.79 16.90 -10.45
N ILE A 2 112.94 16.97 -9.48
CA ILE A 2 112.15 15.81 -8.98
C ILE A 2 110.87 16.41 -8.39
N SER A 3 109.73 16.28 -9.05
CA SER A 3 108.45 16.42 -8.39
C SER A 3 107.18 16.60 -9.31
N THR A 4 107.16 16.10 -10.55
CA THR A 4 105.99 16.23 -11.39
C THR A 4 105.21 14.86 -11.54
N GLY A 5 105.84 13.76 -11.18
CA GLY A 5 105.23 12.41 -11.34
C GLY A 5 104.21 11.98 -10.22
N LYS A 6 104.48 12.36 -8.98
CA LYS A 6 103.64 11.97 -7.83
C LYS A 6 102.32 12.68 -7.81
N TYR A 7 102.23 13.92 -8.27
CA TYR A 7 100.93 14.66 -8.32
C TYR A 7 99.97 14.18 -9.40
N ARG A 8 100.49 13.64 -10.54
CA ARG A 8 99.63 13.07 -11.58
C ARG A 8 99.04 11.72 -11.19
N LEU A 9 99.78 10.89 -10.42
CA LEU A 9 99.28 9.62 -9.97
C LEU A 9 98.18 9.75 -8.83
N PHE A 10 98.36 10.76 -7.97
CA PHE A 10 97.41 11.01 -6.88
C PHE A 10 96.08 11.56 -7.41
N ARG A 11 96.17 12.46 -8.42
CA ARG A 11 94.95 12.97 -9.08
C ARG A 11 94.21 11.91 -9.89
N ARG A 12 94.87 10.93 -10.50
CA ARG A 12 94.23 9.82 -11.21
C ARG A 12 93.57 8.83 -10.23
N LYS A 13 94.19 8.51 -9.13
CA LYS A 13 93.60 7.63 -8.10
C LYS A 13 92.42 8.30 -7.41
N CYS A 14 92.46 9.58 -7.14
CA CYS A 14 91.35 10.33 -6.54
C CYS A 14 90.15 10.46 -7.53
N LEU A 15 90.34 10.68 -8.79
CA LEU A 15 89.32 10.74 -9.83
C LEU A 15 88.68 9.37 -10.06
N VAL A 16 89.40 8.29 -10.04
CA VAL A 16 88.86 6.89 -10.14
C VAL A 16 88.08 6.51 -8.88
N CYS A 17 88.51 6.96 -7.72
CA CYS A 17 87.80 6.75 -6.46
C CYS A 17 86.45 7.53 -6.41
N LEU A 18 86.47 8.80 -6.82
CA LEU A 18 85.28 9.64 -6.98
C LEU A 18 84.31 9.10 -8.02
N SER A 19 84.80 8.58 -9.16
CA SER A 19 83.95 8.00 -10.21
C SER A 19 83.27 6.67 -9.70
N LYS A 20 84.04 5.85 -8.99
CA LYS A 20 83.48 4.60 -8.36
C LYS A 20 82.46 4.94 -7.27
N CYS A 21 82.70 5.89 -6.39
CA CYS A 21 81.77 6.38 -5.41
C CYS A 21 80.51 6.98 -6.05
N PHE A 22 80.64 7.76 -7.13
CA PHE A 22 79.56 8.33 -7.89
C PHE A 22 78.70 7.22 -8.56
N VAL A 23 79.33 6.24 -9.19
CA VAL A 23 78.64 5.09 -9.78
C VAL A 23 77.91 4.26 -8.74
N ILE A 24 78.52 3.98 -7.57
CA ILE A 24 77.88 3.29 -6.48
C ILE A 24 76.68 4.09 -5.90
N PHE A 25 76.85 5.41 -5.75
CA PHE A 25 75.80 6.31 -5.32
C PHE A 25 74.63 6.37 -6.32
N VAL A 26 74.86 6.49 -7.61
CA VAL A 26 73.87 6.50 -8.68
C VAL A 26 73.16 5.11 -8.76
N PHE A 27 73.91 4.00 -8.61
CA PHE A 27 73.32 2.64 -8.61
C PHE A 27 72.48 2.43 -7.34
N GLY A 28 72.93 2.92 -6.17
CA GLY A 28 72.15 2.90 -4.94
C GLY A 28 70.88 3.71 -5.02
N MET A 29 70.93 4.92 -5.61
CA MET A 29 69.75 5.76 -5.85
C MET A 29 68.75 5.09 -6.80
N LYS A 30 69.22 4.47 -7.90
CA LYS A 30 68.32 3.74 -8.82
C LYS A 30 67.61 2.54 -8.17
N LYS A 31 68.32 1.78 -7.31
CA LYS A 31 67.68 0.69 -6.50
C LYS A 31 66.71 1.22 -5.49
N LEU A 32 67.01 2.33 -4.82
CA LEU A 32 66.11 2.96 -3.84
C LEU A 32 64.84 3.50 -4.53
N THR A 33 64.97 4.18 -5.69
CA THR A 33 63.83 4.69 -6.44
C THR A 33 62.97 3.56 -6.99
N SER A 34 63.55 2.45 -7.46
CA SER A 34 62.75 1.27 -7.90
C SER A 34 62.04 0.58 -6.71
N LEU A 35 62.69 0.51 -5.55
CA LEU A 35 62.01 -0.04 -4.35
C LEU A 35 60.86 0.86 -3.87
N LEU A 36 61.04 2.18 -3.86
CA LEU A 36 60.01 3.13 -3.51
C LEU A 36 58.84 3.07 -4.50
N ALA A 37 59.13 2.96 -5.83
CA ALA A 37 58.12 2.76 -6.83
C ALA A 37 57.35 1.48 -6.65
N ALA A 38 58.01 0.35 -6.33
CA ALA A 38 57.34 -0.91 -6.07
C ALA A 38 56.45 -0.84 -4.79
N LEU A 39 56.93 -0.20 -3.74
CA LEU A 39 56.12 0.03 -2.53
C LEU A 39 54.92 0.92 -2.78
N ALA A 40 55.06 1.96 -3.58
CA ALA A 40 53.96 2.84 -4.00
C ALA A 40 52.91 2.07 -4.80
N VAL A 41 53.29 1.20 -5.75
CA VAL A 41 52.39 0.35 -6.52
C VAL A 41 51.64 -0.62 -5.61
N LEU A 42 52.33 -1.26 -4.66
CA LEU A 42 51.69 -2.14 -3.67
C LEU A 42 50.72 -1.40 -2.76
N ALA A 43 51.09 -0.19 -2.32
CA ALA A 43 50.23 0.64 -1.48
C ALA A 43 48.96 1.10 -2.26
N ILE A 44 49.10 1.53 -3.51
CA ILE A 44 47.98 1.93 -4.38
C ILE A 44 47.11 0.70 -4.67
N GLY A 45 47.70 -0.45 -5.02
CA GLY A 45 46.98 -1.70 -5.25
C GLY A 45 46.20 -2.15 -4.01
N GLY A 46 46.81 -2.04 -2.82
CA GLY A 46 46.16 -2.32 -1.54
C GLY A 46 44.97 -1.38 -1.25
N LEU A 47 45.13 -0.09 -1.49
CA LEU A 47 44.07 0.91 -1.34
C LEU A 47 42.91 0.66 -2.31
N LEU A 48 43.21 0.38 -3.58
CA LEU A 48 42.19 0.08 -4.58
C LEU A 48 41.43 -1.20 -4.24
N GLY A 49 42.14 -2.25 -3.82
CA GLY A 49 41.56 -3.51 -3.37
C GLY A 49 40.68 -3.33 -2.13
N TRP A 50 41.14 -2.53 -1.17
CA TRP A 50 40.36 -2.21 0.02
C TRP A 50 39.09 -1.42 -0.29
N ASN A 51 39.20 -0.37 -1.15
CA ASN A 51 38.02 0.37 -1.60
C ASN A 51 37.04 -0.54 -2.34
N TRP A 52 37.53 -1.39 -3.24
CA TRP A 52 36.67 -2.35 -3.94
C TRP A 52 35.94 -3.27 -2.96
N LEU A 53 36.62 -3.77 -1.93
CA LEU A 53 36.01 -4.64 -0.91
C LEU A 53 34.92 -3.89 -0.13
N GLN A 54 35.21 -2.65 0.30
CA GLN A 54 34.24 -1.79 0.99
C GLN A 54 33.02 -1.47 0.12
N ASP A 55 33.25 -1.18 -1.15
CA ASP A 55 32.17 -0.78 -2.07
C ASP A 55 31.26 -1.97 -2.43
N ASN A 56 31.83 -3.19 -2.54
CA ASN A 56 31.12 -4.30 -3.17
C ASN A 56 30.74 -5.45 -2.20
N LYS A 57 31.38 -5.55 -1.04
CA LYS A 57 31.24 -6.73 -0.19
C LYS A 57 30.93 -6.41 1.27
N LEU A 58 31.50 -5.35 1.81
CA LEU A 58 31.33 -5.04 3.23
C LEU A 58 30.03 -4.29 3.49
N PRO A 59 29.30 -4.64 4.56
CA PRO A 59 28.13 -3.92 5.02
C PRO A 59 28.46 -2.46 5.35
N ASN A 60 27.71 -1.51 4.77
CA ASN A 60 28.00 -0.08 4.93
C ASN A 60 27.01 0.69 5.81
N PHE A 61 25.95 0.06 6.30
CA PHE A 61 24.89 0.72 7.06
C PHE A 61 24.81 0.17 8.49
N ARG A 62 24.29 0.96 9.44
CA ARG A 62 24.18 0.58 10.87
C ARG A 62 22.77 0.15 11.24
N GLN A 63 21.77 0.68 10.56
CA GLN A 63 20.37 0.39 10.81
C GLN A 63 19.58 0.30 9.51
N SER A 64 18.41 -0.34 9.56
CA SER A 64 17.47 -0.37 8.44
C SER A 64 16.82 1.00 8.28
N ALA A 65 16.60 1.40 7.02
CA ALA A 65 15.93 2.65 6.68
C ALA A 65 15.03 2.49 5.47
N GLU A 66 13.85 3.10 5.53
CA GLU A 66 12.93 3.23 4.41
C GLU A 66 13.18 4.55 3.71
N ILE A 67 13.36 4.47 2.39
CA ILE A 67 13.72 5.58 1.50
C ILE A 67 12.64 5.71 0.44
N TYR A 68 12.03 6.89 0.37
CA TYR A 68 11.02 7.22 -0.63
C TYR A 68 11.63 8.14 -1.69
N VAL A 69 11.89 7.61 -2.87
CA VAL A 69 12.44 8.35 -4.00
C VAL A 69 11.31 8.90 -4.84
N TYR A 70 11.09 10.21 -4.77
CA TYR A 70 10.10 10.92 -5.57
C TYR A 70 10.60 11.13 -7.01
N PRO A 71 9.69 11.39 -7.99
CA PRO A 71 10.09 11.58 -9.40
C PRO A 71 11.03 12.75 -9.65
N ASP A 72 11.01 13.75 -8.79
CA ASP A 72 11.84 14.99 -8.84
C ASP A 72 13.06 14.93 -7.91
N ALA A 73 13.27 13.82 -7.18
CA ALA A 73 14.41 13.66 -6.28
C ALA A 73 15.73 13.57 -7.06
N THR A 74 16.76 14.26 -6.57
CA THR A 74 18.11 14.13 -7.10
C THR A 74 18.88 13.00 -6.43
N ALA A 75 19.92 12.48 -7.10
CA ALA A 75 20.79 11.45 -6.51
C ALA A 75 21.48 11.95 -5.23
N ASP A 76 21.77 13.24 -5.14
CA ASP A 76 22.41 13.85 -3.97
C ASP A 76 21.43 13.90 -2.79
N ASP A 77 20.15 14.26 -3.02
CA ASP A 77 19.12 14.23 -1.99
C ASP A 77 18.94 12.82 -1.42
N VAL A 78 18.85 11.81 -2.30
CA VAL A 78 18.72 10.42 -1.91
C VAL A 78 19.95 9.90 -1.16
N LEU A 79 21.16 10.33 -1.56
CA LEU A 79 22.40 9.98 -0.87
C LEU A 79 22.41 10.54 0.56
N GLU A 80 22.01 11.81 0.74
CA GLU A 80 21.92 12.44 2.06
C GLU A 80 20.86 11.76 2.95
N GLU A 81 19.70 11.45 2.37
CA GLU A 81 18.64 10.76 3.08
C GLU A 81 19.10 9.37 3.57
N ILE A 82 19.74 8.58 2.70
CA ILE A 82 20.31 7.27 3.05
C ILE A 82 21.40 7.43 4.12
N ALA A 83 22.32 8.39 3.93
CA ALA A 83 23.41 8.61 4.87
C ALA A 83 22.93 8.93 6.27
N GLY A 84 21.88 9.75 6.39
CA GLY A 84 21.26 10.11 7.67
C GLY A 84 20.42 9.00 8.25
N LYS A 85 19.46 8.49 7.50
CA LYS A 85 18.48 7.51 8.00
C LYS A 85 19.10 6.14 8.26
N ALA A 86 19.96 5.62 7.36
CA ALA A 86 20.58 4.31 7.52
C ALA A 86 21.91 4.34 8.32
N GLN A 87 22.37 5.53 8.73
CA GLN A 87 23.63 5.74 9.47
C GLN A 87 24.81 5.08 8.76
N VAL A 88 25.17 5.62 7.60
CA VAL A 88 26.25 5.09 6.77
C VAL A 88 27.59 5.06 7.51
N ARG A 89 28.33 3.95 7.43
CA ARG A 89 29.64 3.76 8.07
C ARG A 89 30.76 4.43 7.28
N ASN A 90 30.72 4.29 5.95
CA ASN A 90 31.69 4.84 5.02
C ASN A 90 30.97 5.58 3.89
N ARG A 91 30.77 6.89 4.09
CA ARG A 91 30.10 7.77 3.12
C ARG A 91 30.84 7.80 1.78
N ALA A 92 32.17 7.85 1.80
CA ALA A 92 32.97 7.88 0.57
C ALA A 92 32.77 6.61 -0.29
N SER A 93 32.48 5.44 0.32
CA SER A 93 32.12 4.23 -0.40
C SER A 93 30.77 4.39 -1.10
N LEU A 94 29.76 4.96 -0.42
CA LEU A 94 28.43 5.22 -1.02
C LEU A 94 28.53 6.19 -2.18
N GLU A 95 29.24 7.31 -2.03
CA GLU A 95 29.47 8.32 -3.07
C GLU A 95 30.17 7.72 -4.30
N ARG A 96 31.24 6.91 -4.08
CA ARG A 96 31.93 6.23 -5.20
C ARG A 96 30.98 5.29 -5.95
N CYS A 97 30.11 4.54 -5.22
CA CYS A 97 29.15 3.64 -5.84
C CYS A 97 28.08 4.40 -6.62
N PHE A 98 27.55 5.49 -6.08
CA PHE A 98 26.58 6.35 -6.76
C PHE A 98 27.14 6.90 -8.07
N LYS A 99 28.38 7.42 -8.04
CA LYS A 99 29.08 7.90 -9.23
C LYS A 99 29.36 6.77 -10.22
N ALA A 100 29.93 5.65 -9.76
CA ALA A 100 30.32 4.52 -10.62
C ALA A 100 29.11 3.83 -11.26
N LYS A 101 27.94 3.87 -10.64
CA LYS A 101 26.69 3.34 -11.18
C LYS A 101 25.83 4.39 -11.86
N GLN A 102 26.31 5.63 -11.94
CA GLN A 102 25.59 6.74 -12.59
C GLN A 102 24.16 6.90 -12.01
N VAL A 103 24.02 6.87 -10.67
CA VAL A 103 22.69 6.93 -10.02
C VAL A 103 21.96 8.21 -10.43
N ALA A 104 22.65 9.33 -10.62
CA ALA A 104 22.04 10.57 -11.11
C ALA A 104 21.33 10.44 -12.47
N GLN A 105 21.73 9.46 -13.30
CA GLN A 105 21.12 9.23 -14.62
C GLN A 105 20.02 8.18 -14.59
N TYR A 106 20.13 7.18 -13.72
CA TYR A 106 19.26 6.00 -13.73
C TYR A 106 18.42 5.84 -12.47
N LEU A 107 18.39 6.87 -11.60
CA LEU A 107 17.58 6.87 -10.38
C LEU A 107 16.11 6.62 -10.72
N THR A 108 15.56 5.56 -10.14
CA THR A 108 14.15 5.16 -10.36
C THR A 108 13.30 5.56 -9.15
N PRO A 109 12.20 6.30 -9.33
CA PRO A 109 11.25 6.58 -8.24
C PRO A 109 10.71 5.31 -7.62
N GLY A 110 10.53 5.30 -6.28
CA GLY A 110 10.04 4.13 -5.58
C GLY A 110 10.25 4.17 -4.08
N HIS A 111 9.73 3.17 -3.40
CA HIS A 111 10.00 2.90 -2.00
C HIS A 111 11.06 1.79 -1.90
N TYR A 112 12.12 2.04 -1.13
CA TYR A 112 13.26 1.15 -1.00
C TYR A 112 13.63 0.94 0.47
N THR A 113 14.01 -0.26 0.83
CA THR A 113 14.53 -0.58 2.16
C THR A 113 16.03 -0.83 2.07
N VAL A 114 16.81 0.01 2.73
CA VAL A 114 18.25 -0.19 2.95
C VAL A 114 18.43 -0.96 4.24
N SER A 115 19.18 -2.06 4.18
CA SER A 115 19.41 -2.94 5.34
C SER A 115 20.84 -2.86 5.87
N PRO A 116 21.09 -3.15 7.17
CA PRO A 116 22.44 -3.11 7.75
C PRO A 116 23.44 -4.01 7.06
N GLY A 117 22.98 -5.10 6.42
CA GLY A 117 23.82 -6.05 5.67
C GLY A 117 24.20 -5.60 4.27
N ASP A 118 23.64 -4.50 3.76
CA ASP A 118 23.84 -4.08 2.39
C ASP A 118 25.20 -3.43 2.17
N ALA A 119 25.82 -3.76 1.03
CA ALA A 119 26.99 -3.05 0.50
C ALA A 119 26.52 -1.83 -0.31
N SER A 120 27.38 -0.79 -0.40
CA SER A 120 27.08 0.44 -1.13
C SER A 120 26.67 0.19 -2.60
N VAL A 121 27.34 -0.74 -3.28
CA VAL A 121 27.05 -1.08 -4.68
C VAL A 121 25.67 -1.73 -4.85
N TYR A 122 25.22 -2.50 -3.85
CA TYR A 122 23.88 -3.11 -3.88
C TYR A 122 22.81 -2.03 -3.84
N VAL A 123 22.94 -1.07 -2.92
CA VAL A 123 22.00 0.05 -2.79
C VAL A 123 21.97 0.90 -4.07
N ALA A 124 23.12 1.23 -4.65
CA ALA A 124 23.17 1.97 -5.91
C ALA A 124 22.51 1.22 -7.07
N ARG A 125 22.65 -0.12 -7.14
CA ARG A 125 21.96 -0.95 -8.15
C ARG A 125 20.47 -1.06 -7.89
N MET A 126 20.07 -1.20 -6.64
CA MET A 126 18.67 -1.27 -6.21
C MET A 126 17.91 -0.03 -6.69
N LEU A 127 18.48 1.15 -6.48
CA LEU A 127 17.90 2.43 -6.90
C LEU A 127 17.80 2.54 -8.44
N ASN A 128 18.84 2.12 -9.17
CA ASN A 128 18.87 2.21 -10.63
C ASN A 128 17.92 1.22 -11.32
N ASN A 129 17.77 0.02 -10.73
CA ASN A 129 16.96 -1.04 -11.34
C ASN A 129 15.52 -1.04 -10.83
N GLY A 130 15.17 -0.10 -9.96
CA GLY A 130 13.82 -0.03 -9.41
C GLY A 130 13.43 -1.27 -8.59
N TRP A 131 14.38 -1.86 -7.84
CA TRP A 131 14.08 -3.00 -6.94
C TRP A 131 13.34 -2.51 -5.70
N GLN A 132 12.12 -2.04 -5.92
CA GLN A 132 11.29 -1.47 -4.87
C GLN A 132 10.90 -2.50 -3.81
N THR A 133 10.82 -2.03 -2.58
CA THR A 133 10.16 -2.74 -1.49
C THR A 133 8.68 -2.39 -1.52
N PRO A 134 7.75 -3.36 -1.56
CA PRO A 134 6.32 -3.07 -1.50
C PRO A 134 5.93 -2.36 -0.19
N VAL A 135 4.93 -1.49 -0.27
CA VAL A 135 4.25 -0.91 0.89
C VAL A 135 2.96 -1.66 1.19
N ARG A 136 2.50 -1.62 2.42
CA ARG A 136 1.22 -2.21 2.83
C ARG A 136 0.10 -1.20 2.65
N LEU A 137 -0.67 -1.31 1.58
CA LEU A 137 -1.88 -0.51 1.37
C LEU A 137 -3.03 -1.09 2.19
N SER A 138 -3.58 -0.28 3.09
CA SER A 138 -4.74 -0.66 3.91
C SER A 138 -6.00 0.04 3.43
N LEU A 139 -6.95 -0.72 2.91
CA LEU A 139 -8.30 -0.27 2.54
C LEU A 139 -9.31 -0.71 3.61
N THR A 140 -9.06 -0.41 4.89
CA THR A 140 -9.93 -0.76 6.02
C THR A 140 -10.68 0.45 6.56
N GLY A 141 -11.75 0.22 7.34
CA GLY A 141 -12.54 1.26 8.00
C GLY A 141 -13.72 1.75 7.15
N ASN A 142 -14.11 3.01 7.30
CA ASN A 142 -15.29 3.57 6.65
C ASN A 142 -15.04 3.90 5.16
N LEU A 143 -15.35 2.97 4.27
CA LEU A 143 -15.19 3.09 2.83
C LEU A 143 -16.55 3.37 2.14
N ARG A 144 -17.21 4.48 2.51
CA ARG A 144 -18.57 4.81 2.06
C ARG A 144 -18.60 5.90 0.99
N VAL A 145 -17.62 6.78 0.95
CA VAL A 145 -17.58 7.94 0.04
C VAL A 145 -16.32 7.87 -0.81
N LYS A 146 -16.45 8.01 -2.14
CA LYS A 146 -15.32 7.91 -3.08
C LYS A 146 -14.19 8.89 -2.77
N SER A 147 -14.51 10.12 -2.35
CA SER A 147 -13.49 11.12 -1.98
C SER A 147 -12.66 10.67 -0.77
N ASN A 148 -13.28 10.04 0.23
CA ASN A 148 -12.58 9.51 1.40
C ASN A 148 -11.69 8.32 1.05
N ILE A 149 -12.15 7.45 0.14
CA ILE A 149 -11.37 6.34 -0.41
C ILE A 149 -10.16 6.88 -1.19
N ALA A 150 -10.39 7.91 -2.02
CA ALA A 150 -9.33 8.56 -2.78
C ALA A 150 -8.26 9.17 -1.87
N ALA A 151 -8.66 9.92 -0.85
CA ALA A 151 -7.75 10.48 0.14
C ALA A 151 -6.96 9.38 0.90
N LYS A 152 -7.64 8.29 1.24
CA LYS A 152 -7.01 7.14 1.93
C LYS A 152 -5.96 6.43 1.06
N ILE A 153 -6.21 6.24 -0.22
CA ILE A 153 -5.25 5.66 -1.16
C ILE A 153 -4.07 6.62 -1.37
N ALA A 154 -4.36 7.90 -1.63
CA ALA A 154 -3.36 8.94 -1.87
C ALA A 154 -2.44 9.17 -0.66
N SER A 155 -2.90 8.93 0.57
CA SER A 155 -2.05 9.02 1.76
C SER A 155 -1.04 7.88 1.91
N GLN A 156 -1.14 6.82 1.10
CA GLN A 156 -0.32 5.61 1.22
C GLN A 156 0.48 5.29 -0.06
N LEU A 157 0.13 5.86 -1.20
CA LEU A 157 0.79 5.66 -2.50
C LEU A 157 1.26 6.98 -3.10
N LEU A 158 2.11 6.91 -4.11
CA LEU A 158 2.53 8.06 -4.92
C LEU A 158 1.42 8.42 -5.93
N LEU A 159 0.26 8.74 -5.43
CA LEU A 159 -0.89 9.19 -6.22
C LEU A 159 -1.52 10.39 -5.52
N ASP A 160 -1.99 11.36 -6.25
CA ASP A 160 -2.79 12.42 -5.66
C ASP A 160 -4.28 12.02 -5.57
N SER A 161 -4.99 12.63 -4.61
CA SER A 161 -6.38 12.30 -4.34
C SER A 161 -7.33 12.62 -5.51
N ALA A 162 -7.01 13.61 -6.35
CA ALA A 162 -7.83 13.97 -7.51
C ALA A 162 -7.71 12.89 -8.59
N THR A 163 -6.51 12.43 -8.90
CA THR A 163 -6.25 11.31 -9.82
C THR A 163 -6.97 10.05 -9.38
N VAL A 164 -6.89 9.69 -8.10
CA VAL A 164 -7.59 8.50 -7.56
C VAL A 164 -9.11 8.69 -7.67
N HIS A 165 -9.63 9.86 -7.29
CA HIS A 165 -11.06 10.14 -7.37
C HIS A 165 -11.57 10.11 -8.82
N GLN A 166 -10.81 10.63 -9.77
CA GLN A 166 -11.13 10.54 -11.20
C GLN A 166 -11.19 9.08 -11.65
N ALA A 167 -10.19 8.26 -11.30
CA ALA A 167 -10.16 6.85 -11.66
C ALA A 167 -11.34 6.05 -11.08
N LEU A 168 -11.80 6.36 -9.85
CA LEU A 168 -13.00 5.75 -9.25
C LEU A 168 -14.30 6.13 -9.98
N ASN A 169 -14.27 7.10 -10.90
CA ASN A 169 -15.40 7.55 -11.71
C ASN A 169 -15.18 7.35 -13.23
N ASP A 170 -14.06 6.77 -13.62
CA ASP A 170 -13.72 6.52 -15.02
C ASP A 170 -14.29 5.17 -15.49
N ASP A 171 -15.48 5.21 -16.10
CA ASP A 171 -16.15 4.02 -16.64
C ASP A 171 -15.31 3.30 -17.72
N LYS A 172 -14.47 4.04 -18.48
CA LYS A 172 -13.62 3.44 -19.52
C LYS A 172 -12.52 2.59 -18.89
N LEU A 173 -11.82 3.13 -17.90
CA LEU A 173 -10.78 2.40 -17.14
C LEU A 173 -11.39 1.20 -16.38
N LEU A 174 -12.52 1.40 -15.71
CA LEU A 174 -13.19 0.36 -14.93
C LEU A 174 -13.75 -0.78 -15.80
N ALA A 175 -14.17 -0.49 -17.03
CA ALA A 175 -14.67 -1.49 -17.97
C ALA A 175 -13.62 -2.54 -18.33
N GLU A 176 -12.32 -2.20 -18.31
CA GLU A 176 -11.23 -3.15 -18.54
C GLU A 176 -11.21 -4.28 -17.48
N TYR A 177 -11.77 -4.01 -16.30
CA TYR A 177 -11.88 -4.95 -15.18
C TYR A 177 -13.29 -5.52 -15.02
N GLY A 178 -14.23 -5.17 -15.90
CA GLY A 178 -15.64 -5.62 -15.85
C GLY A 178 -16.51 -4.85 -14.86
N PHE A 179 -16.14 -3.62 -14.52
CA PHE A 179 -16.84 -2.75 -13.58
C PHE A 179 -17.19 -1.40 -14.19
N THR A 180 -17.95 -0.61 -13.46
CA THR A 180 -18.33 0.76 -13.77
C THR A 180 -18.20 1.63 -12.54
N SER A 181 -18.30 2.93 -12.68
CA SER A 181 -18.31 3.88 -11.56
C SER A 181 -19.48 3.65 -10.57
N ARG A 182 -20.56 3.01 -11.03
CA ARG A 182 -21.71 2.66 -10.19
C ARG A 182 -21.45 1.48 -9.28
N ASN A 183 -20.63 0.52 -9.70
CA ASN A 183 -20.35 -0.70 -8.97
C ASN A 183 -18.89 -0.87 -8.56
N VAL A 184 -18.07 0.19 -8.64
CA VAL A 184 -16.65 0.16 -8.27
C VAL A 184 -16.42 -0.28 -6.82
N PHE A 185 -17.34 0.00 -5.91
CA PHE A 185 -17.25 -0.49 -4.53
C PHE A 185 -17.30 -2.00 -4.43
N SER A 186 -17.93 -2.70 -5.40
CA SER A 186 -17.87 -4.17 -5.47
C SER A 186 -16.47 -4.69 -5.80
N LEU A 187 -15.71 -3.95 -6.60
CA LEU A 187 -14.35 -4.31 -6.96
C LEU A 187 -13.39 -4.19 -5.78
N LEU A 188 -13.58 -3.17 -4.93
CA LEU A 188 -12.70 -2.90 -3.80
C LEU A 188 -12.93 -3.90 -2.67
N THR A 189 -11.85 -4.46 -2.15
CA THR A 189 -11.87 -5.36 -0.99
C THR A 189 -11.34 -4.60 0.23
N PRO A 190 -12.07 -4.59 1.37
CA PRO A 190 -11.62 -3.95 2.59
C PRO A 190 -10.55 -4.80 3.28
N ASP A 191 -9.33 -4.75 2.77
CA ASP A 191 -8.21 -5.57 3.22
C ASP A 191 -6.90 -4.76 3.23
N THR A 192 -5.83 -5.37 3.75
CA THR A 192 -4.47 -4.83 3.69
C THR A 192 -3.63 -5.76 2.83
N PHE A 193 -2.95 -5.21 1.83
CA PHE A 193 -2.16 -5.98 0.88
C PHE A 193 -0.92 -5.22 0.44
N ASP A 194 0.09 -5.96 -0.02
CA ASP A 194 1.34 -5.38 -0.50
C ASP A 194 1.18 -4.89 -1.94
N ILE A 195 1.68 -3.68 -2.20
CA ILE A 195 1.70 -3.05 -3.53
C ILE A 195 2.91 -2.12 -3.61
N TYR A 196 3.42 -1.84 -4.80
CA TYR A 196 4.47 -0.83 -4.93
C TYR A 196 3.93 0.57 -4.65
N TRP A 197 4.71 1.39 -3.97
CA TRP A 197 4.35 2.76 -3.64
C TRP A 197 4.04 3.62 -4.88
N THR A 198 4.70 3.30 -6.01
CA THR A 198 4.51 3.95 -7.30
C THR A 198 3.42 3.32 -8.17
N ALA A 199 2.63 2.38 -7.60
CA ALA A 199 1.59 1.70 -8.36
C ALA A 199 0.55 2.67 -8.90
N SER A 200 0.14 2.45 -10.15
CA SER A 200 -0.95 3.16 -10.80
C SER A 200 -2.33 2.67 -10.32
N MET A 201 -3.40 3.40 -10.68
CA MET A 201 -4.76 2.92 -10.45
C MET A 201 -5.07 1.63 -11.23
N SER A 202 -4.44 1.42 -12.39
CA SER A 202 -4.56 0.16 -13.15
C SER A 202 -3.94 -1.01 -12.39
N ASP A 203 -2.77 -0.82 -11.77
CA ASP A 203 -2.13 -1.87 -10.95
C ASP A 203 -2.99 -2.20 -9.73
N LEU A 204 -3.56 -1.18 -9.08
CA LEU A 204 -4.48 -1.35 -7.98
C LEU A 204 -5.72 -2.14 -8.39
N TYR A 205 -6.36 -1.76 -9.51
CA TYR A 205 -7.55 -2.44 -10.02
C TYR A 205 -7.25 -3.88 -10.45
N ALA A 206 -6.12 -4.13 -11.10
CA ALA A 206 -5.71 -5.49 -11.45
C ALA A 206 -5.57 -6.38 -10.19
N LYS A 207 -4.97 -5.84 -9.13
CA LYS A 207 -4.83 -6.55 -7.86
C LYS A 207 -6.18 -6.78 -7.17
N GLN A 208 -7.05 -5.78 -7.14
CA GLN A 208 -8.41 -5.90 -6.59
C GLN A 208 -9.27 -6.88 -7.39
N LYS A 209 -9.13 -6.87 -8.73
CA LYS A 209 -9.81 -7.83 -9.60
C LYS A 209 -9.37 -9.27 -9.35
N ALA A 210 -8.07 -9.48 -9.18
CA ALA A 210 -7.56 -10.81 -8.82
C ALA A 210 -8.12 -11.29 -7.46
N ALA A 211 -8.22 -10.39 -6.47
CA ALA A 211 -8.83 -10.70 -5.17
C ALA A 211 -10.35 -10.98 -5.29
N TRP A 212 -11.06 -10.20 -6.12
CA TRP A 212 -12.45 -10.44 -6.46
C TRP A 212 -12.66 -11.80 -7.11
N ASP A 213 -11.86 -12.16 -8.12
CA ASP A 213 -11.98 -13.45 -8.80
C ASP A 213 -11.65 -14.62 -7.87
N ALA A 214 -10.65 -14.48 -7.03
CA ALA A 214 -10.29 -15.50 -6.03
C ALA A 214 -11.37 -15.68 -4.95
N TYR A 215 -12.12 -14.63 -4.62
CA TYR A 215 -13.24 -14.72 -3.67
C TYR A 215 -14.39 -15.57 -4.23
N TRP A 216 -14.71 -15.44 -5.54
CA TRP A 216 -15.82 -16.12 -6.18
C TRP A 216 -15.45 -17.55 -6.59
N THR A 217 -15.61 -18.49 -5.65
CA THR A 217 -15.48 -19.94 -5.90
C THR A 217 -16.75 -20.50 -6.53
N GLU A 218 -16.67 -21.72 -7.09
CA GLU A 218 -17.85 -22.44 -7.61
C GLU A 218 -18.96 -22.59 -6.55
N GLU A 219 -18.57 -22.80 -5.29
CA GLU A 219 -19.52 -22.90 -4.16
C GLU A 219 -20.26 -21.58 -3.95
N ARG A 220 -19.56 -20.44 -3.90
CA ARG A 220 -20.17 -19.12 -3.71
C ARG A 220 -21.03 -18.71 -4.91
N ASP A 221 -20.63 -19.08 -6.11
CA ASP A 221 -21.45 -18.89 -7.31
C ASP A 221 -22.75 -19.71 -7.25
N ALA A 222 -22.67 -20.97 -6.77
CA ALA A 222 -23.86 -21.80 -6.58
C ALA A 222 -24.79 -21.23 -5.50
N GLN A 223 -24.26 -20.70 -4.39
CA GLN A 223 -25.02 -20.01 -3.35
C GLN A 223 -25.73 -18.78 -3.89
N ALA A 224 -25.01 -17.90 -4.61
CA ALA A 224 -25.59 -16.71 -5.22
C ALA A 224 -26.71 -17.08 -6.23
N LYS A 225 -26.48 -18.09 -7.07
CA LYS A 225 -27.48 -18.62 -8.01
C LYS A 225 -28.71 -19.17 -7.32
N HIS A 226 -28.55 -19.88 -6.19
CA HIS A 226 -29.67 -20.37 -5.37
C HIS A 226 -30.55 -19.20 -4.88
N LEU A 227 -29.93 -18.08 -4.50
CA LEU A 227 -30.60 -16.85 -4.09
C LEU A 227 -31.10 -16.00 -5.29
N ARG A 228 -30.86 -16.44 -6.53
CA ARG A 228 -31.19 -15.73 -7.78
C ARG A 228 -30.52 -14.36 -7.88
N LEU A 229 -29.29 -14.25 -7.36
CA LEU A 229 -28.47 -13.04 -7.40
C LEU A 229 -27.23 -13.26 -8.26
N SER A 230 -26.84 -12.23 -8.99
CA SER A 230 -25.51 -12.14 -9.60
C SER A 230 -24.46 -11.80 -8.52
N ARG A 231 -23.17 -12.02 -8.82
CA ARG A 231 -22.03 -11.61 -7.94
C ARG A 231 -22.13 -10.14 -7.53
N GLN A 232 -22.48 -9.27 -8.48
CA GLN A 232 -22.63 -7.83 -8.22
C GLN A 232 -23.84 -7.54 -7.33
N GLN A 233 -24.98 -8.24 -7.54
CA GLN A 233 -26.17 -8.07 -6.70
C GLN A 233 -25.92 -8.55 -5.25
N VAL A 234 -25.14 -9.62 -5.07
CA VAL A 234 -24.69 -10.03 -3.72
C VAL A 234 -23.88 -8.90 -3.09
N SER A 235 -22.96 -8.28 -3.83
CA SER A 235 -22.16 -7.16 -3.33
C SER A 235 -23.01 -5.93 -3.00
N VAL A 236 -24.02 -5.62 -3.81
CA VAL A 236 -24.98 -4.53 -3.53
C VAL A 236 -25.71 -4.77 -2.22
N LEU A 237 -26.29 -5.96 -2.03
CA LEU A 237 -26.98 -6.29 -0.79
C LEU A 237 -26.04 -6.32 0.42
N ALA A 238 -24.84 -6.89 0.25
CA ALA A 238 -23.83 -6.90 1.30
C ALA A 238 -23.38 -5.49 1.72
N SER A 239 -23.36 -4.52 0.79
CA SER A 239 -23.07 -3.12 1.14
C SER A 239 -24.15 -2.51 2.05
N ILE A 240 -25.40 -2.88 1.84
CA ILE A 240 -26.51 -2.47 2.71
C ILE A 240 -26.35 -3.11 4.09
N VAL A 241 -26.11 -4.43 4.16
CA VAL A 241 -25.86 -5.16 5.42
C VAL A 241 -24.66 -4.58 6.17
N THR A 242 -23.56 -4.25 5.47
CA THR A 242 -22.38 -3.59 6.06
C THR A 242 -22.73 -2.25 6.70
N ALA A 243 -23.65 -1.50 6.09
CA ALA A 243 -24.02 -0.18 6.57
C ALA A 243 -25.05 -0.22 7.72
N GLU A 244 -25.79 -1.33 7.86
CA GLU A 244 -26.79 -1.52 8.93
C GLU A 244 -26.15 -1.91 10.28
N SER A 245 -25.15 -2.78 10.26
CA SER A 245 -24.60 -3.31 11.53
C SER A 245 -23.12 -3.59 11.43
N ASN A 246 -22.41 -3.29 12.52
CA ASN A 246 -21.03 -3.73 12.74
C ASN A 246 -20.96 -5.09 13.47
N ASN A 247 -22.11 -5.65 13.88
CA ASN A 247 -22.18 -6.95 14.55
C ASN A 247 -22.27 -8.07 13.52
N GLU A 248 -21.14 -8.70 13.22
CA GLU A 248 -21.05 -9.77 12.23
C GLU A 248 -21.98 -10.95 12.53
N ALA A 249 -22.26 -11.25 13.81
CA ALA A 249 -23.15 -12.33 14.21
C ALA A 249 -24.61 -12.09 13.82
N GLU A 250 -25.02 -10.84 13.60
CA GLU A 250 -26.38 -10.49 13.17
C GLU A 250 -26.54 -10.32 11.67
N MET A 251 -25.41 -10.11 10.95
CA MET A 251 -25.45 -9.88 9.51
C MET A 251 -26.23 -10.94 8.72
N PRO A 252 -26.14 -12.26 9.02
CA PRO A 252 -26.95 -13.27 8.34
C PRO A 252 -28.46 -13.06 8.53
N LYS A 253 -28.93 -12.62 9.70
CA LYS A 253 -30.33 -12.32 9.96
C LYS A 253 -30.80 -11.08 9.23
N ILE A 254 -29.98 -10.01 9.21
CA ILE A 254 -30.27 -8.79 8.46
C ILE A 254 -30.35 -9.10 6.96
N ALA A 255 -29.39 -9.86 6.43
CA ALA A 255 -29.40 -10.33 5.05
C ALA A 255 -30.66 -11.14 4.74
N GLY A 256 -31.07 -12.03 5.67
CA GLY A 256 -32.29 -12.85 5.58
C GLY A 256 -33.54 -11.98 5.47
N VAL A 257 -33.68 -10.92 6.27
CA VAL A 257 -34.80 -9.97 6.16
C VAL A 257 -34.87 -9.34 4.79
N TYR A 258 -33.76 -8.80 4.28
CA TYR A 258 -33.75 -8.16 2.97
C TYR A 258 -34.03 -9.16 1.83
N LEU A 259 -33.47 -10.36 1.90
CA LEU A 259 -33.74 -11.41 0.91
C LEU A 259 -35.20 -11.88 0.96
N ASN A 260 -35.83 -11.95 2.14
CA ASN A 260 -37.25 -12.22 2.26
C ASN A 260 -38.09 -11.11 1.60
N ARG A 261 -37.75 -9.84 1.85
CA ARG A 261 -38.42 -8.69 1.22
C ARG A 261 -38.26 -8.71 -0.29
N LEU A 262 -37.07 -8.95 -0.81
CA LEU A 262 -36.83 -9.10 -2.26
C LEU A 262 -37.67 -10.20 -2.86
N LYS A 263 -37.79 -11.35 -2.18
CA LYS A 263 -38.55 -12.52 -2.64
C LYS A 263 -40.03 -12.25 -2.85
N ILE A 264 -40.63 -11.40 -1.99
CA ILE A 264 -42.05 -11.06 -2.01
C ILE A 264 -42.35 -9.71 -2.67
N GLY A 265 -41.31 -9.03 -3.27
CA GLY A 265 -41.45 -7.72 -3.91
C GLY A 265 -41.68 -6.56 -2.94
N MET A 266 -41.34 -6.72 -1.66
CA MET A 266 -41.44 -5.65 -0.66
C MET A 266 -40.24 -4.68 -0.80
N PRO A 267 -40.47 -3.35 -0.67
CA PRO A 267 -39.37 -2.38 -0.63
C PRO A 267 -38.38 -2.70 0.49
N LEU A 268 -37.06 -2.48 0.27
CA LEU A 268 -36.05 -2.76 1.30
C LEU A 268 -36.13 -1.79 2.47
N GLN A 269 -36.48 -0.52 2.22
CA GLN A 269 -36.62 0.54 3.24
C GLN A 269 -35.40 0.60 4.17
N ALA A 270 -34.21 0.59 3.57
CA ALA A 270 -32.94 0.62 4.26
C ALA A 270 -32.47 2.08 4.41
N ASP A 271 -32.44 2.60 5.62
CA ASP A 271 -31.95 3.95 5.94
C ASP A 271 -30.57 4.27 5.35
N PRO A 272 -29.58 3.34 5.35
CA PRO A 272 -28.29 3.60 4.75
C PRO A 272 -28.34 3.97 3.25
N THR A 273 -29.32 3.48 2.50
CA THR A 273 -29.50 3.81 1.09
C THR A 273 -29.93 5.26 0.89
N VAL A 274 -30.71 5.79 1.82
CA VAL A 274 -31.08 7.21 1.87
C VAL A 274 -29.89 8.05 2.30
N ALA A 275 -29.14 7.62 3.33
CA ALA A 275 -27.92 8.30 3.75
C ALA A 275 -26.90 8.43 2.61
N PHE A 276 -26.76 7.39 1.77
CA PHE A 276 -25.92 7.41 0.58
C PHE A 276 -26.33 8.50 -0.42
N CYS A 277 -27.63 8.77 -0.60
CA CYS A 277 -28.12 9.84 -1.48
C CYS A 277 -27.68 11.25 -1.04
N PHE A 278 -27.21 11.40 0.19
CA PHE A 278 -26.71 12.62 0.79
C PHE A 278 -25.22 12.52 1.18
N ASP A 279 -24.45 11.63 0.51
CA ASP A 279 -23.03 11.37 0.78
C ASP A 279 -22.73 11.13 2.27
N TYR A 280 -23.68 10.53 3.00
CA TYR A 280 -23.60 10.30 4.45
C TYR A 280 -23.39 11.56 5.30
N GLN A 281 -23.78 12.75 4.80
CA GLN A 281 -23.65 14.02 5.52
C GLN A 281 -24.77 14.28 6.53
N LEU A 282 -25.79 13.41 6.57
CA LEU A 282 -26.91 13.56 7.49
C LEU A 282 -26.59 12.96 8.88
N ASN A 283 -26.74 13.77 9.93
CA ASN A 283 -26.62 13.27 11.30
C ASN A 283 -27.76 12.32 11.68
N ARG A 284 -28.95 12.49 11.07
CA ARG A 284 -30.14 11.69 11.30
C ARG A 284 -31.04 11.69 10.06
N ILE A 285 -31.57 10.52 9.69
CA ILE A 285 -32.59 10.40 8.66
C ILE A 285 -33.92 10.91 9.25
N LEU A 286 -34.56 11.84 8.55
CA LEU A 286 -35.88 12.38 8.88
C LEU A 286 -36.86 11.99 7.77
N LEU A 287 -38.19 12.02 8.02
CA LEU A 287 -39.23 11.67 7.05
C LEU A 287 -39.06 12.41 5.71
N LYS A 288 -38.70 13.71 5.73
CA LYS A 288 -38.46 14.49 4.53
C LYS A 288 -37.31 13.95 3.65
N HIS A 289 -36.33 13.25 4.25
CA HIS A 289 -35.20 12.67 3.50
C HIS A 289 -35.61 11.39 2.76
N LEU A 290 -36.67 10.70 3.23
CA LEU A 290 -37.21 9.50 2.56
C LEU A 290 -37.85 9.85 1.21
N GLU A 291 -38.11 11.14 0.96
CA GLU A 291 -38.70 11.63 -0.29
C GLU A 291 -37.68 11.95 -1.38
N VAL A 292 -36.35 11.76 -1.11
CA VAL A 292 -35.32 12.02 -2.10
C VAL A 292 -35.56 11.22 -3.39
N ASP A 293 -35.53 11.92 -4.53
CA ASP A 293 -35.65 11.32 -5.84
C ASP A 293 -34.30 10.76 -6.30
N SER A 294 -34.10 9.48 -6.05
CA SER A 294 -32.88 8.77 -6.39
C SER A 294 -33.18 7.28 -6.60
N ALA A 295 -32.58 6.69 -7.62
CA ALA A 295 -32.66 5.24 -7.86
C ALA A 295 -32.07 4.40 -6.69
N TYR A 296 -31.31 5.01 -5.81
CA TYR A 296 -30.80 4.38 -4.59
C TYR A 296 -31.79 4.42 -3.44
N ASN A 297 -32.85 5.22 -3.50
CA ASN A 297 -33.84 5.31 -2.42
C ASN A 297 -34.73 4.07 -2.37
N THR A 298 -34.42 3.13 -1.49
CA THR A 298 -35.16 1.87 -1.32
C THR A 298 -36.49 2.00 -0.56
N TYR A 299 -36.90 3.22 -0.18
CA TYR A 299 -38.25 3.52 0.27
C TYR A 299 -39.19 3.76 -0.92
N LYS A 300 -38.68 4.33 -2.03
CA LYS A 300 -39.46 4.65 -3.23
C LYS A 300 -39.38 3.56 -4.30
N HIS A 301 -38.26 2.84 -4.36
CA HIS A 301 -38.02 1.82 -5.37
C HIS A 301 -37.92 0.42 -4.74
N THR A 302 -38.62 -0.54 -5.35
CA THR A 302 -38.52 -1.95 -4.98
C THR A 302 -37.29 -2.59 -5.61
N GLY A 303 -36.78 -3.65 -5.01
CA GLY A 303 -35.57 -4.35 -5.49
C GLY A 303 -34.28 -3.76 -4.94
N LEU A 304 -33.16 -4.16 -5.52
CA LEU A 304 -31.84 -3.67 -5.17
C LEU A 304 -31.55 -2.32 -5.85
N PRO A 305 -30.79 -1.42 -5.18
CA PRO A 305 -30.34 -0.21 -5.83
C PRO A 305 -29.35 -0.52 -6.97
N PRO A 306 -29.04 0.46 -7.85
CA PRO A 306 -28.23 0.26 -9.07
C PRO A 306 -26.78 -0.17 -8.80
N GLY A 307 -26.28 0.03 -7.58
CA GLY A 307 -24.91 -0.30 -7.18
C GLY A 307 -24.77 -0.32 -5.66
N PRO A 308 -23.61 -0.76 -5.15
CA PRO A 308 -23.33 -0.76 -3.72
C PRO A 308 -23.22 0.65 -3.16
N ILE A 309 -23.64 0.83 -1.92
CA ILE A 309 -23.63 2.11 -1.19
C ILE A 309 -22.35 2.35 -0.38
N CYS A 310 -21.52 1.33 -0.24
CA CYS A 310 -20.19 1.35 0.36
C CYS A 310 -19.42 0.13 -0.10
N VAL A 311 -18.13 0.05 0.21
CA VAL A 311 -17.35 -1.17 0.03
C VAL A 311 -17.86 -2.22 1.03
N PRO A 312 -18.39 -3.38 0.57
CA PRO A 312 -18.94 -4.40 1.46
C PRO A 312 -17.84 -5.12 2.24
N THR A 313 -18.09 -5.44 3.50
CA THR A 313 -17.18 -6.30 4.28
C THR A 313 -17.28 -7.76 3.84
N ARG A 314 -16.22 -8.55 4.09
CA ARG A 314 -16.27 -10.00 3.83
C ARG A 314 -17.36 -10.68 4.63
N ALA A 315 -17.53 -10.31 5.91
CA ALA A 315 -18.59 -10.84 6.76
C ALA A 315 -19.98 -10.59 6.16
N ALA A 316 -20.22 -9.39 5.61
CA ALA A 316 -21.49 -9.09 4.96
C ALA A 316 -21.70 -9.87 3.64
N LEU A 317 -20.66 -10.09 2.86
CA LEU A 317 -20.73 -10.93 1.66
C LEU A 317 -21.09 -12.38 2.03
N GLU A 318 -20.42 -12.95 3.02
CA GLU A 318 -20.72 -14.30 3.53
C GLU A 318 -22.15 -14.37 4.15
N ALA A 319 -22.57 -13.32 4.84
CA ALA A 319 -23.91 -13.23 5.42
C ALA A 319 -25.02 -13.24 4.34
N VAL A 320 -24.79 -12.58 3.21
CA VAL A 320 -25.73 -12.62 2.08
C VAL A 320 -25.75 -13.98 1.40
N LEU A 321 -24.60 -14.64 1.27
CA LEU A 321 -24.52 -15.98 0.68
C LEU A 321 -25.07 -17.08 1.60
N ASN A 322 -25.02 -16.88 2.93
CA ASN A 322 -25.48 -17.81 3.95
C ASN A 322 -26.49 -17.15 4.91
N PRO A 323 -27.65 -16.73 4.42
CA PRO A 323 -28.60 -15.93 5.20
C PRO A 323 -29.37 -16.77 6.22
N ASP A 324 -29.69 -16.13 7.36
CA ASP A 324 -30.71 -16.66 8.32
C ASP A 324 -32.06 -15.98 8.06
N PHE A 325 -32.97 -16.68 7.41
CA PHE A 325 -34.28 -16.15 7.08
C PHE A 325 -35.24 -16.04 8.28
N GLY A 326 -34.92 -16.62 9.45
CA GLY A 326 -35.82 -16.74 10.58
C GLY A 326 -37.05 -17.62 10.28
N GLY A 327 -36.94 -18.47 9.28
CA GLY A 327 -37.96 -19.36 8.76
C GLY A 327 -37.70 -19.77 7.31
N THR A 328 -38.77 -20.12 6.57
CA THR A 328 -38.64 -20.39 5.14
C THR A 328 -38.38 -19.10 4.35
N TRP A 329 -37.55 -19.13 3.30
CA TRP A 329 -37.27 -18.01 2.44
C TRP A 329 -38.53 -17.40 1.82
N GLY A 330 -38.77 -16.12 2.11
CA GLY A 330 -39.98 -15.39 1.76
C GLY A 330 -41.11 -15.43 2.76
N ALA A 331 -41.02 -16.30 3.80
CA ALA A 331 -41.99 -16.44 4.90
C ALA A 331 -41.34 -16.34 6.29
N GLY A 332 -40.09 -15.90 6.34
CA GLY A 332 -39.33 -15.64 7.57
C GLY A 332 -39.50 -14.22 8.08
N ASN A 333 -38.44 -13.70 8.73
CA ASN A 333 -38.42 -12.35 9.28
C ASN A 333 -38.47 -11.30 8.14
N LEU A 334 -39.32 -10.30 8.30
CA LEU A 334 -39.52 -9.19 7.38
C LEU A 334 -39.12 -7.83 7.98
N TYR A 335 -38.95 -7.76 9.29
CA TYR A 335 -38.68 -6.53 10.04
C TYR A 335 -37.61 -6.76 11.11
N PHE A 336 -36.92 -5.68 11.45
CA PHE A 336 -36.05 -5.62 12.63
C PHE A 336 -36.03 -4.20 13.19
N CYS A 337 -35.72 -4.05 14.45
CA CYS A 337 -35.46 -2.76 15.10
C CYS A 337 -34.44 -2.96 16.21
N ALA A 338 -33.87 -1.84 16.71
CA ALA A 338 -32.91 -1.90 17.80
C ALA A 338 -33.49 -2.58 19.05
N ASN A 339 -32.65 -3.38 19.71
CA ASN A 339 -33.05 -4.13 20.92
C ASN A 339 -33.26 -3.14 22.11
N PRO A 340 -34.38 -3.26 22.86
CA PRO A 340 -34.64 -2.42 24.01
C PRO A 340 -33.60 -2.50 25.13
N ASP A 341 -32.76 -3.53 25.18
CA ASP A 341 -31.68 -3.68 26.17
C ASP A 341 -30.47 -2.78 25.91
N PHE A 342 -30.41 -2.14 24.72
CA PHE A 342 -29.29 -1.31 24.26
C PHE A 342 -27.97 -2.08 24.13
N SER A 343 -28.04 -3.39 23.87
CA SER A 343 -26.88 -4.25 23.59
C SER A 343 -26.17 -3.92 22.25
N GLY A 344 -26.75 -3.03 21.42
CA GLY A 344 -26.29 -2.80 20.05
C GLY A 344 -26.75 -3.88 19.08
N THR A 345 -27.67 -4.77 19.51
CA THR A 345 -28.28 -5.82 18.68
C THR A 345 -29.68 -5.42 18.21
N HIS A 346 -30.31 -6.30 17.40
CA HIS A 346 -31.65 -6.09 16.85
C HIS A 346 -32.62 -7.18 17.29
N VAL A 347 -33.89 -6.81 17.36
CA VAL A 347 -35.01 -7.75 17.53
C VAL A 347 -35.66 -7.91 16.15
N PHE A 348 -35.86 -9.16 15.74
CA PHE A 348 -36.41 -9.52 14.43
C PHE A 348 -37.90 -9.92 14.57
N ALA A 349 -38.67 -9.63 13.52
CA ALA A 349 -40.11 -9.90 13.51
C ALA A 349 -40.59 -10.36 12.13
N LYS A 350 -41.60 -11.24 12.09
CA LYS A 350 -42.23 -11.71 10.86
C LYS A 350 -43.36 -10.79 10.41
N THR A 351 -44.05 -10.15 11.33
CA THR A 351 -45.20 -9.32 11.07
C THR A 351 -45.00 -7.87 11.48
N LEU A 352 -45.71 -6.95 10.82
CA LEU A 352 -45.67 -5.52 11.16
C LEU A 352 -46.20 -5.29 12.61
N SER A 353 -47.24 -6.08 13.05
CA SER A 353 -47.75 -5.97 14.41
C SER A 353 -46.71 -6.30 15.47
N GLU A 354 -45.93 -7.35 15.24
CA GLU A 354 -44.80 -7.74 16.12
C GLU A 354 -43.71 -6.71 16.12
N HIS A 355 -43.31 -6.21 14.92
CA HIS A 355 -42.34 -5.13 14.79
C HIS A 355 -42.76 -3.87 15.55
N ASN A 356 -44.03 -3.46 15.41
CA ASN A 356 -44.52 -2.25 16.11
C ASN A 356 -44.46 -2.42 17.63
N ARG A 357 -44.77 -3.62 18.18
CA ARG A 357 -44.59 -3.89 19.61
C ARG A 357 -43.15 -3.77 20.07
N ASN A 358 -42.21 -4.33 19.27
CA ASN A 358 -40.77 -4.24 19.55
C ASN A 358 -40.28 -2.80 19.51
N ALA A 359 -40.67 -2.03 18.48
CA ALA A 359 -40.32 -0.61 18.33
C ALA A 359 -40.87 0.24 19.48
N GLN A 360 -42.10 -0.01 19.94
CA GLN A 360 -42.68 0.65 21.11
C GLN A 360 -41.90 0.35 22.38
N ALA A 361 -41.49 -0.90 22.59
CA ALA A 361 -40.68 -1.32 23.75
C ALA A 361 -39.31 -0.60 23.73
N PHE A 362 -38.65 -0.51 22.58
CA PHE A 362 -37.40 0.25 22.43
C PHE A 362 -37.59 1.75 22.74
N GLN A 363 -38.66 2.36 22.21
CA GLN A 363 -38.93 3.79 22.44
C GLN A 363 -39.27 4.09 23.91
N ALA A 364 -40.02 3.19 24.59
CA ALA A 364 -40.31 3.33 26.00
C ALA A 364 -39.06 3.27 26.87
N GLU A 365 -38.14 2.36 26.57
CA GLU A 365 -36.88 2.25 27.29
C GLU A 365 -35.93 3.42 26.99
N LEU A 366 -35.86 3.92 25.73
CA LEU A 366 -35.13 5.12 25.36
C LEU A 366 -35.60 6.34 26.15
N ASN A 367 -36.94 6.53 26.25
CA ASN A 367 -37.56 7.61 27.02
C ASN A 367 -37.26 7.49 28.52
N ARG A 368 -37.25 6.26 29.06
CA ARG A 368 -36.89 6.02 30.46
C ARG A 368 -35.43 6.42 30.77
N ARG A 369 -34.51 6.10 29.87
CA ARG A 369 -33.08 6.45 30.02
C ARG A 369 -32.81 7.95 29.83
N SER A 370 -33.52 8.61 28.92
CA SER A 370 -33.36 10.06 28.65
C SER A 370 -33.87 10.94 29.79
N ARG A 371 -34.68 10.39 30.74
CA ARG A 371 -35.21 11.09 31.93
C ARG A 371 -34.32 10.93 33.17
N LYS A 372 -33.29 10.12 33.10
CA LYS A 372 -32.23 9.97 34.11
C LYS A 372 -31.02 10.84 33.81
#